data_9d7d440a63fa6cac31dff01fd8f7d9d4
#
_entry.id   9d7d440a63fa6cac31dff01fd8f7d9d4
#
_cell.length_a   1.000
_cell.length_b   1.000
_cell.length_c   1.000
_cell.angle_alpha   90.00
_cell.angle_beta   90.00
_cell.angle_gamma   90.00
#
_symmetry.space_group_name_H-M   'P 1'
#
loop_
_entity.id
_entity.type
_entity.pdbx_description
1 polymer ?
#
loop_
_entity_poly.entity_id
_entity_poly.type
_entity_poly.pdbx_seq_one_letter_code
_entity_poly.pdbx_strand_id
1 'polypeptide(L)'
;MTFSLALVLIPLAALPAAADSFDVEARTQHERIENGIRNGSLTYREAATLREEQHRIARMIVRAREDGRVDPYERREIGRAQTEASAHIYREKHDAEVAPRRYGWWHRTGYDGHSRWW
;
A
#
# COMPACT_ATOMS: atom_id res chain seq x y z
N MET A 1 -9.12 -64.01 5.02
CA MET A 1 -9.20 -62.69 5.69
C MET A 1 -8.38 -61.71 4.85
N THR A 2 -9.08 -60.97 4.01
CA THR A 2 -8.47 -60.00 3.10
C THR A 2 -8.73 -58.59 3.67
N PHE A 3 -7.70 -57.95 4.19
CA PHE A 3 -7.77 -56.57 4.61
C PHE A 3 -7.65 -55.67 3.40
N SER A 4 -8.78 -55.05 3.02
CA SER A 4 -8.84 -54.05 1.97
C SER A 4 -8.39 -52.70 2.56
N LEU A 5 -7.15 -52.26 2.23
CA LEU A 5 -6.70 -50.90 2.55
C LEU A 5 -7.42 -49.96 1.60
N ALA A 6 -8.42 -49.27 2.09
CA ALA A 6 -9.02 -48.13 1.40
C ALA A 6 -8.06 -46.95 1.48
N LEU A 7 -7.38 -46.66 0.38
CA LEU A 7 -6.56 -45.46 0.22
C LEU A 7 -7.52 -44.24 0.10
N VAL A 8 -7.71 -43.51 1.19
CA VAL A 8 -8.44 -42.25 1.18
C VAL A 8 -7.54 -41.20 0.50
N LEU A 9 -7.80 -40.95 -0.78
CA LEU A 9 -7.26 -39.82 -1.50
C LEU A 9 -7.93 -38.56 -0.92
N ILE A 10 -7.21 -37.87 -0.02
CA ILE A 10 -7.58 -36.51 0.42
C ILE A 10 -7.31 -35.60 -0.79
N PRO A 11 -8.32 -34.91 -1.37
CA PRO A 11 -8.06 -33.93 -2.40
C PRO A 11 -7.24 -32.80 -1.75
N LEU A 12 -6.02 -32.61 -2.23
CA LEU A 12 -5.22 -31.44 -1.93
C LEU A 12 -6.00 -30.25 -2.49
N ALA A 13 -6.74 -29.59 -1.60
CA ALA A 13 -7.47 -28.36 -1.93
C ALA A 13 -6.43 -27.38 -2.46
N ALA A 14 -6.49 -27.09 -3.75
CA ALA A 14 -5.68 -26.06 -4.37
C ALA A 14 -6.04 -24.73 -3.70
N LEU A 15 -5.16 -24.25 -2.83
CA LEU A 15 -5.26 -22.91 -2.25
C LEU A 15 -5.37 -21.91 -3.40
N PRO A 16 -6.24 -20.92 -3.32
CA PRO A 16 -6.40 -19.93 -4.38
C PRO A 16 -5.17 -19.00 -4.42
N ALA A 17 -4.16 -19.40 -5.18
CA ALA A 17 -2.91 -18.65 -5.36
C ALA A 17 -3.13 -17.18 -5.80
N ALA A 18 -4.30 -16.88 -6.36
CA ALA A 18 -4.65 -15.53 -6.77
C ALA A 18 -5.07 -14.62 -5.62
N ALA A 19 -5.59 -15.18 -4.52
CA ALA A 19 -5.97 -14.40 -3.35
C ALA A 19 -4.72 -13.90 -2.61
N ASP A 20 -3.68 -14.71 -2.56
CA ASP A 20 -2.42 -14.37 -1.90
C ASP A 20 -1.65 -13.27 -2.64
N SER A 21 -1.77 -13.19 -3.98
CA SER A 21 -1.10 -12.17 -4.78
C SER A 21 -1.62 -10.75 -4.50
N PHE A 22 -2.93 -10.59 -4.30
CA PHE A 22 -3.52 -9.28 -3.96
C PHE A 22 -3.10 -8.80 -2.58
N ASP A 23 -2.98 -9.71 -1.62
CA ASP A 23 -2.57 -9.39 -0.26
C ASP A 23 -1.08 -9.04 -0.21
N VAL A 24 -0.24 -9.70 -1.01
CA VAL A 24 1.19 -9.38 -1.16
C VAL A 24 1.36 -7.99 -1.75
N GLU A 25 0.64 -7.68 -2.84
CA GLU A 25 0.72 -6.35 -3.47
C GLU A 25 0.22 -5.25 -2.53
N ALA A 26 -0.91 -5.47 -1.84
CA ALA A 26 -1.43 -4.51 -0.87
C ALA A 26 -0.43 -4.22 0.26
N ARG A 27 0.25 -5.24 0.77
CA ARG A 27 1.30 -5.10 1.78
C ARG A 27 2.49 -4.32 1.25
N THR A 28 2.96 -4.64 0.04
CA THR A 28 4.07 -3.95 -0.62
C THR A 28 3.76 -2.46 -0.83
N GLN A 29 2.55 -2.14 -1.27
CA GLN A 29 2.10 -0.76 -1.45
C GLN A 29 2.03 -0.01 -0.11
N HIS A 30 1.52 -0.64 0.93
CA HIS A 30 1.50 -0.08 2.28
C HIS A 30 2.92 0.25 2.77
N GLU A 31 3.84 -0.68 2.66
CA GLU A 31 5.24 -0.48 3.05
C GLU A 31 5.90 0.67 2.27
N ARG A 32 5.59 0.82 0.99
CA ARG A 32 6.12 1.92 0.16
C ARG A 32 5.60 3.28 0.63
N ILE A 33 4.33 3.37 1.04
CA ILE A 33 3.73 4.59 1.60
C ILE A 33 4.40 4.93 2.94
N GLU A 34 4.51 3.97 3.85
CA GLU A 34 5.13 4.17 5.16
C GLU A 34 6.61 4.58 5.03
N ASN A 35 7.35 3.95 4.12
CA ASN A 35 8.73 4.34 3.80
C ASN A 35 8.80 5.77 3.25
N GLY A 36 7.85 6.15 2.40
CA GLY A 36 7.76 7.50 1.85
C GLY A 36 7.58 8.57 2.92
N ILE A 37 6.76 8.29 3.93
CA ILE A 37 6.59 9.18 5.09
C ILE A 37 7.89 9.28 5.90
N ARG A 38 8.49 8.14 6.22
CA ARG A 38 9.70 8.10 7.06
C ARG A 38 10.89 8.81 6.42
N ASN A 39 11.08 8.68 5.12
CA ASN A 39 12.19 9.31 4.40
C ASN A 39 11.88 10.71 3.86
N GLY A 40 10.66 11.23 4.10
CA GLY A 40 10.24 12.56 3.68
C GLY A 40 9.92 12.69 2.19
N SER A 41 9.82 11.58 1.44
CA SER A 41 9.41 11.61 0.02
C SER A 41 7.90 11.71 -0.15
N LEU A 42 7.11 11.54 0.92
CA LEU A 42 5.68 11.78 0.96
C LEU A 42 5.33 12.74 2.09
N THR A 43 4.49 13.71 1.80
CA THR A 43 3.84 14.51 2.83
C THR A 43 2.72 13.71 3.50
N TYR A 44 2.32 14.12 4.71
CA TYR A 44 1.18 13.48 5.39
C TYR A 44 -0.12 13.54 4.58
N ARG A 45 -0.31 14.60 3.80
CA ARG A 45 -1.49 14.79 2.96
C ARG A 45 -1.51 13.81 1.79
N GLU A 46 -0.40 13.66 1.08
CA GLU A 46 -0.23 12.69 0.00
C GLU A 46 -0.41 11.27 0.53
N ALA A 47 0.23 10.94 1.65
CA ALA A 47 0.08 9.64 2.29
C ALA A 47 -1.37 9.34 2.70
N ALA A 48 -2.12 10.34 3.18
CA ALA A 48 -3.55 10.17 3.51
C ALA A 48 -4.38 9.83 2.27
N THR A 49 -4.12 10.49 1.14
CA THR A 49 -4.78 10.21 -0.14
C THR A 49 -4.46 8.79 -0.63
N LEU A 50 -3.19 8.40 -0.58
CA LEU A 50 -2.76 7.06 -0.98
C LEU A 50 -3.34 5.96 -0.08
N ARG A 51 -3.43 6.19 1.23
CA ARG A 51 -4.07 5.26 2.17
C ARG A 51 -5.57 5.10 1.90
N GLU A 52 -6.29 6.17 1.56
CA GLU A 52 -7.70 6.08 1.18
C GLU A 52 -7.89 5.24 -0.08
N GLU A 53 -6.99 5.37 -1.04
CA GLU A 53 -6.97 4.52 -2.23
C GLU A 53 -6.75 3.04 -1.86
N GLN A 54 -5.81 2.72 -0.96
CA GLN A 54 -5.60 1.37 -0.43
C GLN A 54 -6.84 0.81 0.25
N HIS A 55 -7.54 1.60 1.06
CA HIS A 55 -8.79 1.19 1.70
C HIS A 55 -9.88 0.86 0.68
N ARG A 56 -9.98 1.62 -0.40
CA ARG A 56 -10.92 1.34 -1.49
C ARG A 56 -10.62 0.01 -2.17
N ILE A 57 -9.35 -0.26 -2.48
CA ILE A 57 -8.90 -1.53 -3.07
C ILE A 57 -9.18 -2.69 -2.12
N ALA A 58 -8.89 -2.54 -0.82
CA ALA A 58 -9.18 -3.55 0.18
C ALA A 58 -10.68 -3.90 0.22
N ARG A 59 -11.58 -2.91 0.13
CA ARG A 59 -13.02 -3.15 0.04
C ARG A 59 -13.41 -3.90 -1.23
N MET A 60 -12.76 -3.63 -2.38
CA MET A 60 -12.97 -4.38 -3.61
C MET A 60 -12.59 -5.85 -3.44
N ILE A 61 -11.45 -6.13 -2.83
CA ILE A 61 -10.97 -7.50 -2.57
C ILE A 61 -11.93 -8.25 -1.64
N VAL A 62 -12.38 -7.60 -0.56
CA VAL A 62 -13.33 -8.22 0.38
C VAL A 62 -14.62 -8.60 -0.33
N ARG A 63 -15.20 -7.70 -1.12
CA ARG A 63 -16.43 -7.97 -1.89
C ARG A 63 -16.25 -9.11 -2.89
N ALA A 64 -15.13 -9.13 -3.61
CA ALA A 64 -14.84 -10.19 -4.57
C ALA A 64 -14.68 -11.57 -3.90
N ARG A 65 -14.37 -11.62 -2.60
CA ARG A 65 -14.26 -12.87 -1.82
C ARG A 65 -15.56 -13.31 -1.15
N GLU A 66 -16.61 -12.49 -1.16
CA GLU A 66 -17.89 -12.77 -0.45
C GLU A 66 -18.58 -14.04 -0.94
N ASP A 67 -18.52 -14.35 -2.24
CA ASP A 67 -19.09 -15.57 -2.82
C ASP A 67 -18.12 -16.77 -2.80
N GLY A 68 -16.92 -16.60 -2.22
CA GLY A 68 -15.89 -17.63 -2.10
C GLY A 68 -15.02 -17.80 -3.34
N ARG A 69 -15.25 -17.05 -4.42
CA ARG A 69 -14.46 -17.11 -5.65
C ARG A 69 -14.31 -15.75 -6.28
N VAL A 70 -13.04 -15.33 -6.52
CA VAL A 70 -12.75 -14.13 -7.32
C VAL A 70 -12.86 -14.48 -8.79
N ASP A 71 -13.87 -13.96 -9.47
CA ASP A 71 -14.08 -14.22 -10.89
C ASP A 71 -13.03 -13.50 -11.78
N PRO A 72 -12.92 -13.84 -13.07
CA PRO A 72 -11.93 -13.23 -13.96
C PRO A 72 -12.14 -11.74 -14.19
N TYR A 73 -13.35 -11.22 -14.08
CA TYR A 73 -13.65 -9.79 -14.21
C TYR A 73 -13.17 -9.05 -12.95
N GLU A 74 -13.55 -9.50 -11.77
CA GLU A 74 -13.13 -8.95 -10.49
C GLU A 74 -11.61 -8.95 -10.34
N ARG A 75 -10.96 -10.05 -10.77
CA ARG A 75 -9.50 -10.16 -10.76
C ARG A 75 -8.84 -9.09 -11.63
N ARG A 76 -9.38 -8.82 -12.81
CA ARG A 76 -8.87 -7.75 -13.68
C ARG A 76 -9.09 -6.36 -13.09
N GLU A 77 -10.26 -6.11 -12.50
CA GLU A 77 -10.57 -4.82 -11.88
C GLU A 77 -9.68 -4.54 -10.66
N ILE A 78 -9.49 -5.52 -9.78
CA ILE A 78 -8.60 -5.40 -8.64
C ILE A 78 -7.15 -5.20 -9.11
N GLY A 79 -6.68 -6.01 -10.07
CA GLY A 79 -5.33 -5.90 -10.62
C GLY A 79 -5.06 -4.54 -11.27
N ARG A 80 -6.05 -4.00 -12.00
CA ARG A 80 -5.98 -2.65 -12.58
C ARG A 80 -5.88 -1.59 -11.49
N ALA A 81 -6.75 -1.65 -10.47
CA ALA A 81 -6.74 -0.72 -9.36
C ALA A 81 -5.40 -0.74 -8.59
N GLN A 82 -4.83 -1.92 -8.35
CA GLN A 82 -3.51 -2.06 -7.72
C GLN A 82 -2.38 -1.49 -8.59
N THR A 83 -2.44 -1.68 -9.90
CA THR A 83 -1.46 -1.12 -10.84
C THR A 83 -1.52 0.41 -10.84
N GLU A 84 -2.72 0.99 -10.86
CA GLU A 84 -2.93 2.43 -10.79
C GLU A 84 -2.44 3.01 -9.47
N ALA A 85 -2.72 2.34 -8.35
CA ALA A 85 -2.23 2.74 -7.03
C ALA A 85 -0.69 2.69 -6.94
N SER A 86 -0.05 1.66 -7.49
CA SER A 86 1.41 1.57 -7.56
C SER A 86 2.02 2.71 -8.38
N ALA A 87 1.41 3.06 -9.51
CA ALA A 87 1.84 4.19 -10.33
C ALA A 87 1.63 5.54 -9.60
N HIS A 88 0.54 5.68 -8.83
CA HIS A 88 0.28 6.86 -8.03
C HIS A 88 1.31 7.04 -6.92
N ILE A 89 1.59 5.99 -6.12
CA ILE A 89 2.65 6.00 -5.11
C ILE A 89 4.00 6.40 -5.72
N TYR A 90 4.31 5.88 -6.91
CA TYR A 90 5.55 6.22 -7.60
C TYR A 90 5.61 7.72 -7.93
N ARG A 91 4.56 8.28 -8.53
CA ARG A 91 4.50 9.72 -8.88
C ARG A 91 4.68 10.59 -7.65
N GLU A 92 3.87 10.39 -6.61
CA GLU A 92 3.90 11.19 -5.39
C GLU A 92 5.29 11.17 -4.72
N LYS A 93 5.97 10.03 -4.73
CA LYS A 93 7.32 9.91 -4.17
C LYS A 93 8.38 10.64 -4.99
N HIS A 94 8.19 10.80 -6.31
CA HIS A 94 9.16 11.46 -7.21
C HIS A 94 8.85 12.94 -7.39
N ASP A 95 7.59 13.36 -7.25
CA ASP A 95 7.20 14.77 -7.26
C ASP A 95 7.70 15.51 -6.00
N ALA A 96 8.00 14.78 -4.92
CA ALA A 96 8.64 15.32 -3.72
C ALA A 96 10.04 15.90 -3.95
N GLU A 97 10.70 15.59 -5.09
CA GLU A 97 11.96 16.24 -5.46
C GLU A 97 11.79 17.74 -5.76
N VAL A 98 10.56 18.16 -6.07
CA VAL A 98 10.19 19.56 -6.35
C VAL A 98 9.65 20.27 -5.11
N ALA A 99 9.24 19.53 -4.09
CA ALA A 99 8.81 20.14 -2.84
C ALA A 99 10.03 20.74 -2.12
N PRO A 100 10.05 22.05 -1.82
CA PRO A 100 11.16 22.62 -1.08
C PRO A 100 11.28 21.85 0.22
N ARG A 101 12.45 21.26 0.45
CA ARG A 101 12.80 20.60 1.70
C ARG A 101 12.46 21.58 2.82
N ARG A 102 11.39 21.31 3.57
CA ARG A 102 11.06 22.05 4.80
C ARG A 102 12.04 21.71 5.94
N TYR A 103 13.29 21.53 5.55
CA TYR A 103 14.41 21.44 6.44
C TYR A 103 15.07 22.82 6.51
N GLY A 104 14.59 23.70 7.34
CA GLY A 104 15.37 24.92 7.50
C GLY A 104 14.69 26.15 8.08
N TRP A 105 13.44 26.11 8.44
CA TRP A 105 12.89 27.30 9.07
C TRP A 105 13.02 27.35 10.59
N TRP A 106 13.47 26.26 11.22
CA TRP A 106 13.82 26.21 12.65
C TRP A 106 15.16 26.87 12.98
N HIS A 107 16.01 27.19 11.99
CA HIS A 107 17.30 27.77 12.21
C HIS A 107 17.42 29.25 11.85
N ARG A 108 16.32 29.92 11.45
CA ARG A 108 16.35 31.35 11.09
C ARG A 108 15.66 32.27 12.10
N THR A 109 15.48 31.82 13.33
CA THR A 109 15.30 32.73 14.43
C THR A 109 16.62 32.83 15.19
N GLY A 110 17.64 33.30 14.47
CA GLY A 110 18.78 33.92 15.10
C GLY A 110 18.25 35.14 15.85
N TYR A 111 18.14 34.97 17.12
CA TYR A 111 17.90 36.05 18.05
C TYR A 111 19.17 36.89 18.08
N ASP A 112 19.30 37.84 17.16
CA ASP A 112 20.35 38.88 17.24
C ASP A 112 19.92 39.89 18.31
N GLY A 113 20.21 39.47 19.54
CA GLY A 113 20.09 40.35 20.69
C GLY A 113 21.14 41.45 20.67
N HIS A 114 20.97 42.43 19.81
CA HIS A 114 21.67 43.71 19.93
C HIS A 114 20.64 44.83 20.11
N SER A 115 20.01 44.86 21.26
CA SER A 115 19.41 46.09 21.78
C SER A 115 20.51 46.94 22.39
N ARG A 116 21.11 47.80 21.57
CA ARG A 116 21.82 48.97 22.12
C ARG A 116 20.77 50.01 22.48
N TRP A 117 20.52 50.17 23.76
CA TRP A 117 19.88 51.34 24.29
C TRP A 117 20.98 52.36 24.69
N TRP A 118 20.95 53.50 24.05
CA TRP A 118 21.54 54.72 24.53
C TRP A 118 20.41 55.69 24.85
#